data_63d63065a184ba6cebcb0b583ccaf29b
#
_entry.id   63d63065a184ba6cebcb0b583ccaf29b
#
_cell.length_a   1.000
_cell.length_b   1.000
_cell.length_c   1.000
_cell.angle_alpha   90.00
_cell.angle_beta   90.00
_cell.angle_gamma   90.00
#
_symmetry.space_group_name_H-M   'P 1'
#
loop_
_entity.id
_entity.type
_entity.pdbx_description
1 polymer ?
#
loop_
_entity_poly.entity_id
_entity_poly.type
_entity_poly.pdbx_seq_one_letter_code
_entity_poly.pdbx_strand_id
1 'polypeptide(L)'
;KNVTYNWHDPDTSFVEAVLSRGDRRIADVIEEVWRRGGKLEAWGDYFSFERWLSAMDACGVDPMRYACRERGKDEFLPWDIVDMGVRRAHLWHEREQAYKAELSPDCRKQCTGCGALSLMTEGGKCDA
;
A
#
# COMPACT_ATOMS: atom_id res chain seq x y z
N LYS A 1 -26.11 -11.12 -20.56
CA LYS A 1 -24.66 -11.21 -20.38
C LYS A 1 -24.41 -11.70 -18.97
N ASN A 2 -23.69 -12.81 -18.81
CA ASN A 2 -23.31 -13.32 -17.50
C ASN A 2 -22.22 -12.41 -16.94
N VAL A 3 -22.43 -11.91 -15.73
CA VAL A 3 -21.44 -11.11 -14.98
C VAL A 3 -20.91 -12.03 -13.90
N THR A 4 -19.59 -12.21 -13.86
CA THR A 4 -18.92 -12.91 -12.77
C THR A 4 -18.37 -11.85 -11.80
N TYR A 5 -18.71 -11.97 -10.52
CA TYR A 5 -18.17 -11.12 -9.46
C TYR A 5 -17.10 -11.88 -8.69
N ASN A 6 -15.91 -11.32 -8.62
CA ASN A 6 -14.81 -11.87 -7.83
C ASN A 6 -14.47 -10.86 -6.71
N TRP A 7 -14.16 -11.38 -5.53
CA TRP A 7 -13.77 -10.55 -4.39
C TRP A 7 -12.58 -11.19 -3.66
N HIS A 8 -11.81 -10.36 -2.99
CA HIS A 8 -10.81 -10.82 -2.04
C HIS A 8 -11.46 -11.10 -0.69
N ASP A 9 -10.91 -12.07 0.02
CA ASP A 9 -11.29 -12.35 1.40
C ASP A 9 -10.95 -11.13 2.28
N PRO A 10 -11.88 -10.64 3.12
CA PRO A 10 -11.67 -9.45 3.93
C PRO A 10 -10.54 -9.61 4.95
N ASP A 11 -10.40 -10.77 5.58
CA ASP A 11 -9.39 -11.03 6.62
C ASP A 11 -8.00 -11.05 6.00
N THR A 12 -7.84 -11.70 4.86
CA THR A 12 -6.60 -11.69 4.07
C THR A 12 -6.25 -10.27 3.64
N SER A 13 -7.21 -9.52 3.10
CA SER A 13 -7.01 -8.13 2.67
C SER A 13 -6.62 -7.21 3.82
N PHE A 14 -7.16 -7.44 5.01
CA PHE A 14 -6.79 -6.68 6.20
C PHE A 14 -5.34 -6.94 6.61
N VAL A 15 -4.91 -8.20 6.66
CA VAL A 15 -3.51 -8.56 6.96
C VAL A 15 -2.56 -8.01 5.89
N GLU A 16 -2.91 -8.12 4.61
CA GLU A 16 -2.14 -7.51 3.51
C GLU A 16 -1.98 -5.99 3.69
N ALA A 17 -3.04 -5.30 4.11
CA ALA A 17 -2.97 -3.86 4.38
C ALA A 17 -2.02 -3.54 5.54
N VAL A 18 -2.02 -4.34 6.62
CA VAL A 18 -1.07 -4.18 7.73
C VAL A 18 0.36 -4.40 7.26
N LEU A 19 0.62 -5.46 6.50
CA LEU A 19 1.96 -5.81 6.00
C LEU A 19 2.50 -4.75 5.02
N SER A 20 1.68 -4.35 4.05
CA SER A 20 2.10 -3.40 3.00
C SER A 20 2.28 -1.97 3.51
N ARG A 21 1.60 -1.60 4.59
CA ARG A 21 1.65 -0.26 5.19
C ARG A 21 2.46 -0.21 6.47
N GLY A 22 3.01 -1.35 6.88
CA GLY A 22 3.76 -1.54 8.11
C GLY A 22 5.15 -0.92 8.10
N ASP A 23 5.70 -0.76 9.28
CA ASP A 23 7.10 -0.41 9.50
C ASP A 23 7.89 -1.62 10.06
N ARG A 24 9.11 -1.40 10.52
CA ARG A 24 10.00 -2.49 10.99
C ARG A 24 9.43 -3.33 12.13
N ARG A 25 8.48 -2.82 12.91
CA ARG A 25 7.81 -3.57 13.99
C ARG A 25 6.99 -4.75 13.46
N ILE A 26 6.59 -4.70 12.20
CA ILE A 26 5.91 -5.82 11.56
C ILE A 26 6.81 -7.05 11.40
N ALA A 27 8.13 -6.89 11.39
CA ALA A 27 9.05 -8.02 11.36
C ALA A 27 8.89 -8.94 12.57
N ASP A 28 8.71 -8.36 13.75
CA ASP A 28 8.49 -9.11 14.99
C ASP A 28 7.17 -9.90 14.94
N VAL A 29 6.13 -9.30 14.33
CA VAL A 29 4.84 -9.97 14.12
C VAL A 29 4.99 -11.16 13.17
N ILE A 30 5.71 -11.00 12.07
CA ILE A 30 5.95 -12.08 11.09
C ILE A 30 6.70 -13.23 11.78
N GLU A 31 7.73 -12.93 12.57
CA GLU A 31 8.47 -13.94 13.32
C GLU A 31 7.57 -14.66 14.33
N GLU A 32 6.70 -13.93 15.02
CA GLU A 32 5.78 -14.52 15.99
C GLU A 32 4.72 -15.40 15.30
N VAL A 33 4.19 -14.99 14.15
CA VAL A 33 3.31 -15.84 13.32
C VAL A 33 4.01 -17.14 12.94
N TRP A 34 5.27 -17.06 12.51
CA TRP A 34 6.07 -18.25 12.19
C TRP A 34 6.29 -19.17 13.41
N ARG A 35 6.62 -18.61 14.58
CA ARG A 35 6.76 -19.36 15.83
C ARG A 35 5.49 -20.09 16.23
N ARG A 36 4.33 -19.52 15.93
CA ARG A 36 3.00 -20.11 16.15
C ARG A 36 2.59 -21.11 15.06
N GLY A 37 3.52 -21.50 14.19
CA GLY A 37 3.32 -22.48 13.14
C GLY A 37 2.73 -21.94 11.84
N GLY A 38 2.68 -20.61 11.67
CA GLY A 38 2.31 -19.98 10.41
C GLY A 38 3.34 -20.28 9.32
N LYS A 39 2.88 -20.97 8.27
CA LYS A 39 3.69 -21.32 7.10
C LYS A 39 2.80 -21.31 5.89
N LEU A 40 3.33 -20.87 4.73
CA LEU A 40 2.57 -20.83 3.48
C LEU A 40 1.28 -20.00 3.57
N GLU A 41 1.28 -18.95 4.37
CA GLU A 41 0.12 -18.09 4.67
C GLU A 41 -0.46 -17.38 3.41
N ALA A 42 0.24 -17.43 2.27
CA ALA A 42 -0.27 -16.93 0.99
C ALA A 42 -1.33 -17.87 0.37
N TRP A 43 -1.46 -19.09 0.86
CA TRP A 43 -2.51 -20.02 0.43
C TRP A 43 -3.63 -20.10 1.45
N GLY A 44 -4.86 -19.92 1.00
CA GLY A 44 -6.04 -19.83 1.87
C GLY A 44 -6.21 -21.00 2.83
N ASP A 45 -5.79 -22.21 2.44
CA ASP A 45 -5.87 -23.41 3.29
C ASP A 45 -4.94 -23.35 4.52
N TYR A 46 -3.92 -22.51 4.49
CA TYR A 46 -2.94 -22.35 5.57
C TYR A 46 -3.06 -21.01 6.29
N PHE A 47 -3.77 -20.05 5.71
CA PHE A 47 -4.00 -18.74 6.30
C PHE A 47 -4.85 -18.84 7.58
N SER A 48 -4.45 -18.12 8.62
CA SER A 48 -5.23 -18.02 9.86
C SER A 48 -5.23 -16.58 10.37
N PHE A 49 -6.35 -15.92 10.18
CA PHE A 49 -6.56 -14.55 10.66
C PHE A 49 -6.35 -14.40 12.17
N GLU A 50 -6.86 -15.36 12.95
CA GLU A 50 -6.71 -15.37 14.40
C GLU A 50 -5.24 -15.47 14.83
N ARG A 51 -4.44 -16.25 14.11
CA ARG A 51 -2.99 -16.35 14.35
C ARG A 51 -2.31 -14.99 14.15
N TRP A 52 -2.64 -14.29 13.07
CA TRP A 52 -2.13 -12.94 12.79
C TRP A 52 -2.54 -11.94 13.86
N LEU A 53 -3.83 -11.88 14.24
CA LEU A 53 -4.31 -10.96 15.28
C LEU A 53 -3.63 -11.22 16.62
N SER A 54 -3.53 -12.48 17.03
CA SER A 54 -2.90 -12.84 18.31
C SER A 54 -1.39 -12.58 18.31
N ALA A 55 -0.72 -12.67 17.16
CA ALA A 55 0.69 -12.30 17.03
C ALA A 55 0.89 -10.79 17.11
N MET A 56 0.02 -10.01 16.44
CA MET A 56 0.03 -8.54 16.52
C MET A 56 -0.18 -8.06 17.96
N ASP A 57 -1.14 -8.64 18.67
CA ASP A 57 -1.40 -8.33 20.08
C ASP A 57 -0.18 -8.64 20.96
N ALA A 58 0.41 -9.82 20.81
CA ALA A 58 1.60 -10.23 21.55
C ALA A 58 2.82 -9.30 21.31
N CYS A 59 2.93 -8.73 20.11
CA CYS A 59 3.97 -7.77 19.74
C CYS A 59 3.60 -6.31 20.05
N GLY A 60 2.42 -6.05 20.65
CA GLY A 60 1.95 -4.69 20.94
C GLY A 60 1.69 -3.85 19.68
N VAL A 61 1.31 -4.49 18.58
CA VAL A 61 1.05 -3.85 17.30
C VAL A 61 -0.46 -3.69 17.11
N ASP A 62 -0.93 -2.45 17.02
CA ASP A 62 -2.31 -2.15 16.66
C ASP A 62 -2.50 -2.24 15.13
N PRO A 63 -3.19 -3.28 14.63
CA PRO A 63 -3.39 -3.46 13.19
C PRO A 63 -4.22 -2.35 12.56
N MET A 64 -5.18 -1.77 13.29
CA MET A 64 -6.03 -0.69 12.77
C MET A 64 -5.22 0.56 12.46
N ARG A 65 -4.18 0.83 13.24
CA ARG A 65 -3.26 1.94 13.00
C ARG A 65 -2.56 1.82 11.64
N TYR A 66 -2.22 0.60 11.22
CA TYR A 66 -1.56 0.38 9.93
C TYR A 66 -2.55 0.27 8.78
N ALA A 67 -3.59 -0.55 8.91
CA ALA A 67 -4.52 -0.83 7.83
C ALA A 67 -5.44 0.36 7.51
N CYS A 68 -5.98 1.04 8.54
CA CYS A 68 -7.12 1.93 8.37
C CYS A 68 -6.81 3.42 8.62
N ARG A 69 -5.71 3.74 9.30
CA ARG A 69 -5.39 5.13 9.61
C ARG A 69 -5.09 5.94 8.34
N GLU A 70 -5.67 7.11 8.25
CA GLU A 70 -5.26 8.11 7.27
C GLU A 70 -3.85 8.62 7.59
N ARG A 71 -3.03 8.82 6.56
CA ARG A 71 -1.68 9.35 6.68
C ARG A 71 -1.64 10.81 6.25
N GLY A 72 -0.90 11.62 7.01
CA GLY A 72 -0.77 13.05 6.73
C GLY A 72 0.14 13.34 5.54
N LYS A 73 -0.02 14.55 4.98
CA LYS A 73 0.74 15.03 3.82
C LYS A 73 2.26 14.98 4.05
N ASP A 74 2.69 15.42 5.22
CA ASP A 74 4.11 15.57 5.56
C ASP A 74 4.64 14.45 6.45
N GLU A 75 3.82 13.40 6.64
CA GLU A 75 4.21 12.23 7.42
C GLU A 75 5.26 11.40 6.67
N PHE A 76 6.35 11.02 7.36
CA PHE A 76 7.31 10.07 6.82
C PHE A 76 6.69 8.68 6.72
N LEU A 77 6.76 8.08 5.54
CA LEU A 77 6.19 6.76 5.25
C LEU A 77 7.30 5.71 5.20
N PRO A 78 7.01 4.44 5.58
CA PRO A 78 8.01 3.38 5.58
C PRO A 78 8.71 3.16 4.22
N TRP A 79 8.05 3.49 3.13
CA TRP A 79 8.56 3.36 1.75
C TRP A 79 9.21 4.62 1.19
N ASP A 80 9.26 5.74 1.94
CA ASP A 80 9.88 7.00 1.46
C ASP A 80 11.39 6.90 1.23
N ILE A 81 12.01 5.80 1.66
CA ILE A 81 13.41 5.47 1.36
C ILE A 81 13.63 5.00 -0.08
N VAL A 82 12.54 4.69 -0.80
CA VAL A 82 12.58 4.25 -2.19
C VAL A 82 12.10 5.39 -3.08
N ASP A 83 13.00 5.93 -3.90
CA ASP A 83 12.63 6.91 -4.91
C ASP A 83 12.07 6.19 -6.14
N MET A 84 10.79 6.37 -6.38
CA MET A 84 10.09 5.82 -7.54
C MET A 84 9.94 6.85 -8.68
N GLY A 85 10.64 7.98 -8.59
CA GLY A 85 10.58 9.06 -9.57
C GLY A 85 9.27 9.85 -9.59
N VAL A 86 8.25 9.41 -8.85
CA VAL A 86 6.97 10.12 -8.76
C VAL A 86 7.00 11.07 -7.56
N ARG A 87 6.75 12.35 -7.83
CA ARG A 87 6.79 13.38 -6.79
C ARG A 87 5.65 13.18 -5.78
N ARG A 88 5.97 13.24 -4.51
CA ARG A 88 4.99 13.19 -3.42
C ARG A 88 3.90 14.27 -3.55
N ALA A 89 4.30 15.49 -3.97
CA ALA A 89 3.36 16.58 -4.21
C ALA A 89 2.33 16.23 -5.29
N HIS A 90 2.74 15.51 -6.34
CA HIS A 90 1.83 15.03 -7.37
C HIS A 90 0.82 14.00 -6.82
N LEU A 91 1.30 13.00 -6.06
CA LEU A 91 0.42 12.01 -5.43
C LEU A 91 -0.60 12.67 -4.49
N TRP A 92 -0.17 13.69 -3.77
CA TRP A 92 -1.08 14.44 -2.92
C TRP A 92 -2.11 15.24 -3.71
N HIS A 93 -1.69 15.88 -4.79
CA HIS A 93 -2.61 16.58 -5.69
C HIS A 93 -3.66 15.63 -6.27
N GLU A 94 -3.24 14.46 -6.77
CA GLU A 94 -4.17 13.44 -7.29
C GLU A 94 -5.19 12.98 -6.23
N ARG A 95 -4.74 12.82 -4.97
CA ARG A 95 -5.64 12.54 -3.86
C ARG A 95 -6.69 13.65 -3.66
N GLU A 96 -6.28 14.92 -3.69
CA GLU A 96 -7.20 16.05 -3.55
C GLU A 96 -8.20 16.11 -4.72
N GLN A 97 -7.76 15.83 -5.94
CA GLN A 97 -8.64 15.75 -7.10
C GLN A 97 -9.64 14.59 -6.96
N ALA A 98 -9.19 13.43 -6.48
CA ALA A 98 -10.07 12.28 -6.24
C ALA A 98 -11.19 12.60 -5.23
N TYR A 99 -10.90 13.33 -4.16
CA TYR A 99 -11.92 13.78 -3.21
C TYR A 99 -12.95 14.74 -3.80
N LYS A 100 -12.56 15.49 -4.84
CA LYS A 100 -13.46 16.38 -5.59
C LYS A 100 -14.20 15.66 -6.74
N ALA A 101 -13.91 14.37 -6.95
CA ALA A 101 -14.35 13.58 -8.10
C ALA A 101 -13.89 14.19 -9.44
N GLU A 102 -12.74 14.87 -9.46
CA GLU A 102 -12.11 15.43 -10.64
C GLU A 102 -11.15 14.41 -11.26
N LEU A 103 -11.13 14.35 -12.59
CA LEU A 103 -10.28 13.41 -13.33
C LEU A 103 -9.02 14.11 -13.82
N SER A 104 -7.89 13.48 -13.60
CA SER A 104 -6.64 13.92 -14.21
C SER A 104 -6.60 13.56 -15.70
N PRO A 105 -5.99 14.40 -16.54
CA PRO A 105 -5.86 14.12 -17.96
C PRO A 105 -4.98 12.89 -18.22
N ASP A 106 -5.22 12.22 -19.34
CA ASP A 106 -4.32 11.16 -19.83
C ASP A 106 -2.93 11.75 -20.10
N CYS A 107 -1.89 11.19 -19.47
CA CYS A 107 -0.51 11.68 -19.57
C CYS A 107 0.06 11.66 -21.00
N ARG A 108 -0.57 10.94 -21.95
CA ARG A 108 -0.24 10.97 -23.38
C ARG A 108 -0.79 12.20 -24.10
N LYS A 109 -1.73 12.90 -23.48
CA LYS A 109 -2.35 14.11 -24.02
C LYS A 109 -1.87 15.38 -23.35
N GLN A 110 -1.56 15.28 -22.07
CA GLN A 110 -1.12 16.42 -21.27
C GLN A 110 -0.23 15.95 -20.13
N CYS A 111 0.96 16.54 -20.03
CA CYS A 111 1.85 16.27 -18.90
C CYS A 111 1.29 16.83 -17.59
N THR A 112 1.13 15.98 -16.58
CA THR A 112 0.66 16.36 -15.23
C THR A 112 1.81 16.72 -14.28
N GLY A 113 3.06 16.68 -14.76
CA GLY A 113 4.22 17.00 -13.94
C GLY A 113 4.50 15.99 -12.83
N CYS A 114 4.12 14.73 -13.00
CA CYS A 114 4.26 13.68 -11.97
C CYS A 114 5.69 13.44 -11.50
N GLY A 115 6.69 13.68 -12.35
CA GLY A 115 8.12 13.46 -12.06
C GLY A 115 8.70 12.17 -12.64
N ALA A 116 7.86 11.22 -13.10
CA ALA A 116 8.30 9.90 -13.58
C ALA A 116 9.33 9.96 -14.74
N LEU A 117 9.36 11.05 -15.49
CA LEU A 117 10.34 11.25 -16.56
C LEU A 117 11.78 11.36 -16.05
N SER A 118 11.99 11.67 -14.77
CA SER A 118 13.34 11.69 -14.18
C SER A 118 14.00 10.32 -14.17
N LEU A 119 13.23 9.24 -14.30
CA LEU A 119 13.73 7.88 -14.42
C LEU A 119 14.17 7.50 -15.84
N MET A 120 13.83 8.31 -16.83
CA MET A 120 14.28 8.10 -18.21
C MET A 120 15.69 8.66 -18.35
N THR A 121 16.63 7.82 -18.78
CA THR A 121 17.98 8.25 -19.17
C THR A 121 17.87 9.24 -20.32
N GLU A 122 18.51 10.39 -20.20
CA GLU A 122 18.55 11.46 -21.21
C GLU A 122 17.31 12.37 -21.28
N GLY A 123 16.98 13.01 -20.16
CA GLY A 123 16.19 14.26 -20.16
C GLY A 123 14.85 14.19 -20.89
N GLY A 124 14.14 13.08 -20.71
CA GLY A 124 12.79 12.93 -21.28
C GLY A 124 11.90 14.12 -20.91
N LYS A 125 11.44 14.86 -21.91
CA LYS A 125 10.45 15.90 -21.75
C LYS A 125 9.07 15.29 -21.98
N CYS A 126 8.08 15.71 -21.20
CA CYS A 126 6.69 15.51 -21.61
C CYS A 126 6.45 16.42 -22.83
N ASP A 127 6.54 15.85 -24.00
CA ASP A 127 6.03 16.49 -25.22
C ASP A 127 4.51 16.28 -25.24
N ALA A 128 3.77 17.13 -24.53
CA ALA A 128 2.32 17.19 -24.56
C ALA A 128 1.89 18.59 -25.01
#